data_319bef90ab5ccc89aff5e9208b380a63
#
_entry.id   319bef90ab5ccc89aff5e9208b380a63
#
_cell.length_a   1.000
_cell.length_b   1.000
_cell.length_c   1.000
_cell.angle_alpha   90.00
_cell.angle_beta   90.00
_cell.angle_gamma   90.00
#
_symmetry.space_group_name_H-M   'P 1'
#
loop_
_entity.id
_entity.type
_entity.pdbx_description
1 polymer ?
#
loop_
_entity_poly.entity_id
_entity_poly.type
_entity_poly.pdbx_seq_one_letter_code
_entity_poly.pdbx_strand_id
1 'polypeptide(L)'
;MSLSGGQKQRVAIASAIASKRSILFFDEPTSGLDYKHMKEVANVLRQVRDTGITVYVITHDLELILDCCTDIVHFENGSIIDQFQMDEAGLEKIRNYFIKGVSVK
;
A
#
# COMPACT_ATOMS: atom_id res chain seq x y z
N MET A 1 18.84 -11.93 17.54
CA MET A 1 19.20 -11.26 16.28
C MET A 1 18.08 -10.33 15.86
N SER A 2 18.38 -9.06 15.67
CA SER A 2 17.35 -8.12 15.24
C SER A 2 17.24 -8.13 13.71
N LEU A 3 16.01 -8.10 13.22
CA LEU A 3 15.73 -8.04 11.80
C LEU A 3 15.72 -6.57 11.34
N SER A 4 16.12 -6.33 10.09
CA SER A 4 15.95 -5.02 9.48
C SER A 4 14.46 -4.71 9.30
N GLY A 5 14.12 -3.44 9.05
CA GLY A 5 12.73 -3.04 8.80
C GLY A 5 12.11 -3.82 7.64
N GLY A 6 12.84 -3.96 6.53
CA GLY A 6 12.36 -4.72 5.37
C GLY A 6 12.18 -6.21 5.67
N GLN A 7 13.08 -6.80 6.43
CA GLN A 7 12.95 -8.20 6.84
C GLN A 7 11.73 -8.43 7.73
N LYS A 8 11.49 -7.52 8.69
CA LYS A 8 10.31 -7.59 9.55
C LYS A 8 9.02 -7.53 8.74
N GLN A 9 8.96 -6.63 7.76
CA GLN A 9 7.78 -6.50 6.89
C GLN A 9 7.57 -7.77 6.07
N ARG A 10 8.61 -8.33 5.49
CA ARG A 10 8.49 -9.57 4.71
C ARG A 10 8.05 -10.75 5.56
N VAL A 11 8.54 -10.86 6.78
CA VAL A 11 8.10 -11.91 7.72
C VAL A 11 6.63 -11.73 8.06
N ALA A 12 6.20 -10.50 8.33
CA ALA A 12 4.79 -10.22 8.62
C ALA A 12 3.88 -10.59 7.45
N ILE A 13 4.27 -10.24 6.23
CA ILE A 13 3.52 -10.57 5.02
C ILE A 13 3.47 -12.10 4.83
N ALA A 14 4.59 -12.79 4.97
CA ALA A 14 4.64 -14.23 4.84
C ALA A 14 3.75 -14.93 5.87
N SER A 15 3.74 -14.44 7.11
CA SER A 15 2.87 -14.97 8.16
C SER A 15 1.40 -14.76 7.82
N ALA A 16 1.05 -13.59 7.26
CA ALA A 16 -0.31 -13.29 6.84
C ALA A 16 -0.76 -14.24 5.71
N ILE A 17 0.11 -14.49 4.73
CA ILE A 17 -0.18 -15.43 3.63
C ILE A 17 -0.38 -16.84 4.19
N ALA A 18 0.48 -17.29 5.11
CA ALA A 18 0.39 -18.61 5.71
C ALA A 18 -0.91 -18.81 6.50
N SER A 19 -1.56 -17.74 6.94
CA SER A 19 -2.84 -17.82 7.65
C SER A 19 -4.00 -18.21 6.74
N LYS A 20 -3.82 -18.26 5.44
CA LYS A 20 -4.83 -18.63 4.41
C LYS A 20 -6.08 -17.75 4.45
N ARG A 21 -5.92 -16.48 4.77
CA ARG A 21 -7.04 -15.55 4.77
C ARG A 21 -7.30 -15.02 3.36
N SER A 22 -8.56 -14.70 3.07
CA SER A 22 -8.97 -14.14 1.78
C SER A 22 -8.80 -12.63 1.72
N ILE A 23 -8.66 -11.97 2.85
CA ILE A 23 -8.48 -10.52 2.97
C ILE A 23 -7.32 -10.25 3.91
N LEU A 24 -6.40 -9.39 3.48
CA LEU A 24 -5.27 -8.97 4.30
C LEU A 24 -5.26 -7.45 4.41
N PHE A 25 -4.90 -6.94 5.60
CA PHE A 25 -4.74 -5.52 5.87
C PHE A 25 -3.31 -5.23 6.29
N PHE A 26 -2.72 -4.21 5.70
CA PHE A 26 -1.39 -3.73 6.06
C PHE A 26 -1.47 -2.24 6.37
N ASP A 27 -0.97 -1.84 7.54
CA ASP A 27 -0.95 -0.45 7.97
C ASP A 27 0.49 0.07 7.84
N GLU A 28 0.68 1.02 6.93
CA GLU A 28 1.98 1.65 6.66
C GLU A 28 3.11 0.63 6.46
N PRO A 29 2.96 -0.33 5.52
CA PRO A 29 3.92 -1.44 5.41
C PRO A 29 5.32 -1.02 4.95
N THR A 30 5.47 0.19 4.40
CA THR A 30 6.77 0.72 3.95
C THR A 30 7.32 1.83 4.82
N SER A 31 6.67 2.11 5.96
CA SER A 31 7.12 3.15 6.88
C SER A 31 8.53 2.87 7.38
N GLY A 32 9.41 3.86 7.26
CA GLY A 32 10.80 3.74 7.69
C GLY A 32 11.70 2.95 6.75
N LEU A 33 11.18 2.47 5.62
CA LEU A 33 11.99 1.74 4.63
C LEU A 33 12.57 2.70 3.59
N ASP A 34 13.78 2.37 3.10
CA ASP A 34 14.36 3.03 1.95
C ASP A 34 13.66 2.57 0.65
N TYR A 35 14.03 3.20 -0.46
CA TYR A 35 13.40 2.91 -1.74
C TYR A 35 13.54 1.45 -2.15
N LYS A 36 14.73 0.87 -1.97
CA LYS A 36 14.99 -0.53 -2.34
C LYS A 36 14.09 -1.50 -1.58
N HIS A 37 13.99 -1.32 -0.27
CA HIS A 37 13.17 -2.19 0.58
C HIS A 37 11.68 -1.95 0.34
N MET A 38 11.27 -0.71 0.05
CA MET A 38 9.90 -0.39 -0.34
C MET A 38 9.52 -1.15 -1.62
N LYS A 39 10.40 -1.18 -2.61
CA LYS A 39 10.15 -1.91 -3.86
C LYS A 39 10.00 -3.42 -3.63
N GLU A 40 10.75 -3.97 -2.70
CA GLU A 40 10.63 -5.39 -2.32
C GLU A 40 9.26 -5.68 -1.69
N VAL A 41 8.80 -4.81 -0.81
CA VAL A 41 7.46 -4.93 -0.21
C VAL A 41 6.37 -4.81 -1.28
N ALA A 42 6.46 -3.82 -2.15
CA ALA A 42 5.51 -3.63 -3.24
C ALA A 42 5.42 -4.87 -4.14
N ASN A 43 6.56 -5.47 -4.46
CA ASN A 43 6.61 -6.68 -5.27
C ASN A 43 5.89 -7.85 -4.59
N VAL A 44 6.11 -8.04 -3.29
CA VAL A 44 5.43 -9.09 -2.53
C VAL A 44 3.93 -8.84 -2.46
N LEU A 45 3.51 -7.60 -2.27
CA LEU A 45 2.08 -7.25 -2.25
C LEU A 45 1.41 -7.55 -3.59
N ARG A 46 2.09 -7.26 -4.71
CA ARG A 46 1.56 -7.63 -6.04
C ARG A 46 1.42 -9.14 -6.19
N GLN A 47 2.40 -9.90 -5.75
CA GLN A 47 2.35 -11.37 -5.81
C GLN A 47 1.18 -11.92 -4.98
N VAL A 48 0.96 -11.39 -3.80
CA VAL A 48 -0.17 -11.79 -2.94
C VAL A 48 -1.49 -11.48 -3.63
N ARG A 49 -1.63 -10.28 -4.19
CA ARG A 49 -2.83 -9.88 -4.94
C ARG A 49 -3.12 -10.85 -6.08
N ASP A 50 -2.08 -11.27 -6.81
CA ASP A 50 -2.22 -12.14 -7.97
C ASP A 50 -2.66 -13.56 -7.59
N THR A 51 -2.59 -13.94 -6.33
CA THR A 51 -3.15 -15.22 -5.85
C THR A 51 -4.65 -15.16 -5.58
N GLY A 52 -5.29 -14.02 -5.79
CA GLY A 52 -6.72 -13.84 -5.55
C GLY A 52 -7.07 -13.30 -4.16
N ILE A 53 -6.08 -13.01 -3.35
CA ILE A 53 -6.29 -12.40 -2.03
C ILE A 53 -6.54 -10.91 -2.21
N THR A 54 -7.58 -10.37 -1.56
CA THR A 54 -7.83 -8.94 -1.50
C THR A 54 -6.89 -8.31 -0.48
N VAL A 55 -6.12 -7.32 -0.91
CA VAL A 55 -5.14 -6.65 -0.06
C VAL A 55 -5.54 -5.19 0.12
N TYR A 56 -5.71 -4.79 1.39
CA TYR A 56 -5.94 -3.40 1.77
C TYR A 56 -4.66 -2.84 2.40
N VAL A 57 -4.24 -1.69 1.90
CA VAL A 57 -3.03 -1.02 2.39
C VAL A 57 -3.40 0.39 2.84
N ILE A 58 -3.10 0.71 4.09
CA ILE A 58 -3.20 2.08 4.59
C ILE A 58 -1.83 2.72 4.45
N THR A 59 -1.71 3.75 3.64
CA THR A 59 -0.42 4.39 3.38
C THR A 59 -0.58 5.81 2.84
N HIS A 60 0.45 6.62 3.02
CA HIS A 60 0.65 7.88 2.30
C HIS A 60 1.97 7.88 1.53
N ASP A 61 2.49 6.69 1.25
CA ASP A 61 3.66 6.51 0.41
C ASP A 61 3.23 6.50 -1.06
N LEU A 62 3.42 7.62 -1.77
CA LEU A 62 3.03 7.75 -3.16
C LEU A 62 3.70 6.70 -4.05
N GLU A 63 4.98 6.39 -3.81
CA GLU A 63 5.71 5.41 -4.60
C GLU A 63 5.09 4.01 -4.47
N LEU A 64 4.69 3.63 -3.28
CA LEU A 64 4.00 2.37 -3.05
C LEU A 64 2.65 2.33 -3.77
N ILE A 65 1.89 3.41 -3.69
CA ILE A 65 0.58 3.54 -4.35
C ILE A 65 0.74 3.37 -5.86
N LEU A 66 1.68 4.06 -6.47
CA LEU A 66 1.92 4.00 -7.91
C LEU A 66 2.41 2.62 -8.35
N ASP A 67 3.15 1.93 -7.48
CA ASP A 67 3.75 0.64 -7.81
C ASP A 67 2.74 -0.51 -7.79
N CYS A 68 1.88 -0.59 -6.78
CA CYS A 68 1.10 -1.80 -6.57
C CYS A 68 -0.40 -1.61 -6.35
N CYS A 69 -0.90 -0.40 -6.12
CA CYS A 69 -2.32 -0.20 -5.84
C CYS A 69 -3.13 -0.10 -7.13
N THR A 70 -4.29 -0.74 -7.14
CA THR A 70 -5.22 -0.72 -8.28
C THR A 70 -6.41 0.19 -8.05
N ASP A 71 -6.78 0.39 -6.79
CA ASP A 71 -7.94 1.19 -6.39
C ASP A 71 -7.54 2.04 -5.19
N ILE A 72 -8.09 3.24 -5.13
CA ILE A 72 -7.81 4.21 -4.08
C ILE A 72 -9.09 4.56 -3.34
N VAL A 73 -8.99 4.57 -2.01
CA VAL A 73 -10.03 5.11 -1.14
C VAL A 73 -9.39 6.24 -0.34
N HIS A 74 -9.88 7.45 -0.56
CA HIS A 74 -9.34 8.63 0.10
C HIS A 74 -10.17 8.97 1.33
N PHE A 75 -9.54 8.88 2.51
CA PHE A 75 -10.16 9.22 3.78
C PHE A 75 -9.72 10.60 4.24
N GLU A 76 -10.64 11.33 4.84
CA GLU A 76 -10.37 12.62 5.48
C GLU A 76 -11.32 12.79 6.64
N ASN A 77 -10.79 13.12 7.82
CA ASN A 77 -11.57 13.33 9.04
C ASN A 77 -12.54 12.17 9.36
N GLY A 78 -12.08 10.94 9.15
CA GLY A 78 -12.85 9.75 9.44
C GLY A 78 -13.92 9.39 8.41
N SER A 79 -13.97 10.12 7.30
CA SER A 79 -14.97 9.88 6.23
C SER A 79 -14.26 9.59 4.91
N ILE A 80 -14.92 8.77 4.08
CA ILE A 80 -14.49 8.55 2.71
C ILE A 80 -14.94 9.74 1.88
N ILE A 81 -13.99 10.47 1.28
CA ILE A 81 -14.30 11.64 0.46
C ILE A 81 -14.15 11.37 -1.04
N ASP A 82 -13.44 10.32 -1.42
CA ASP A 82 -13.30 9.93 -2.82
C ASP A 82 -12.94 8.45 -2.92
N GLN A 83 -13.31 7.83 -4.03
CA GLN A 83 -12.96 6.46 -4.33
C GLN A 83 -12.81 6.33 -5.85
N PHE A 84 -11.68 5.83 -6.32
CA PHE A 84 -11.40 5.78 -7.75
C PHE A 84 -10.39 4.68 -8.07
N GLN A 85 -10.37 4.28 -9.34
CA GLN A 85 -9.41 3.32 -9.87
C GLN A 85 -8.14 4.04 -10.30
N MET A 86 -7.01 3.33 -10.27
CA MET A 86 -5.72 3.83 -10.74
C MET A 86 -5.58 3.69 -12.25
N ASP A 87 -6.49 4.34 -12.99
CA ASP A 87 -6.39 4.59 -14.42
C ASP A 87 -5.70 5.94 -14.65
N GLU A 88 -5.72 6.46 -15.88
CA GLU A 88 -5.10 7.74 -16.19
C GLU A 88 -5.70 8.89 -15.39
N ALA A 89 -7.02 8.94 -15.24
CA ALA A 89 -7.70 9.96 -14.47
C ALA A 89 -7.40 9.83 -12.97
N GLY A 90 -7.36 8.60 -12.48
CA GLY A 90 -7.01 8.31 -11.08
C GLY A 90 -5.58 8.69 -10.75
N LEU A 91 -4.65 8.43 -11.66
CA LEU A 91 -3.25 8.81 -11.51
C LEU A 91 -3.11 10.34 -11.39
N GLU A 92 -3.84 11.08 -12.20
CA GLU A 92 -3.84 12.54 -12.12
C GLU A 92 -4.42 13.03 -10.79
N LYS A 93 -5.51 12.43 -10.30
CA LYS A 93 -6.07 12.76 -9.00
C LYS A 93 -5.07 12.55 -7.88
N ILE A 94 -4.39 11.40 -7.85
CA ILE A 94 -3.44 11.08 -6.79
C ILE A 94 -2.25 12.05 -6.82
N ARG A 95 -1.75 12.39 -8.00
CA ARG A 95 -0.68 13.37 -8.14
C ARG A 95 -1.11 14.73 -7.59
N ASN A 96 -2.32 15.16 -7.90
CA ASN A 96 -2.85 16.42 -7.41
C ASN A 96 -2.96 16.46 -5.89
N TYR A 97 -3.41 15.39 -5.26
CA TYR A 97 -3.48 15.31 -3.81
C TYR A 97 -2.10 15.44 -3.16
N PHE A 98 -1.09 14.82 -3.72
CA PHE A 98 0.26 14.88 -3.16
C PHE A 98 0.99 16.18 -3.48
N ILE A 99 0.84 16.72 -4.70
CA ILE A 99 1.54 17.93 -5.14
C ILE A 99 0.97 19.18 -4.50
N LYS A 100 -0.35 19.28 -4.37
CA LYS A 100 -1.01 20.47 -3.82
C LYS A 100 -0.94 20.54 -2.29
N GLY A 101 -0.26 19.60 -1.65
CA GLY A 101 -0.19 19.56 -0.21
C GLY A 101 -1.54 19.28 0.45
N VAL A 102 -2.50 18.79 -0.30
CA VAL A 102 -3.77 18.34 0.24
C VAL A 102 -3.47 17.09 1.07
N SER A 103 -3.82 17.16 2.33
CA SER A 103 -3.53 16.07 3.24
C SER A 103 -4.35 14.84 2.90
N VAL A 104 -3.67 13.77 2.49
CA VAL A 104 -4.27 12.45 2.27
C VAL A 104 -4.15 11.69 3.59
N LYS A 105 -4.91 12.07 4.55
CA LYS A 105 -4.84 11.47 5.88
C LYS A 105 -6.09 10.72 6.24
#